data_5cc4c9603c521623aa578a61833781d8
#
_entry.id   5cc4c9603c521623aa578a61833781d8
#
_cell.length_a   1.000
_cell.length_b   1.000
_cell.length_c   1.000
_cell.angle_alpha   90.00
_cell.angle_beta   90.00
_cell.angle_gamma   90.00
#
_symmetry.space_group_name_H-M   'P 1'
#
loop_
_entity.id
_entity.type
_entity.pdbx_description
1 polymer ?
#
loop_
_entity_poly.entity_id
_entity_poly.type
_entity_poly.pdbx_seq_one_letter_code
_entity_poly.pdbx_strand_id
1 'polypeptide(L)'
;FATQEKNQSVFDYAVNPKKVAPKANPVKKETVKGSQFEQPLLEFSGACAGCGETPYAKLITQLFGDRMMIANATGCSSIYGASFPASPYCTDAHGHGPAWQNSLFEDFCEFGLGMRLGSERIRETLASLMKKGLECECCSPEMKVLYQEWLDNRSDYAVTRDIADKLVPMMEACGCDTCKSILALKQYIPARSQWIIGGDGASYDIGYGGLDHVLASGENVNILVLDTEVYSNTGGQSSKATPAGA
;
A
#
# COMPACT_ATOMS: atom_id res chain seq x y z
N PHE A 1 4.26 25.89 -22.84
CA PHE A 1 2.93 25.42 -22.41
C PHE A 1 1.85 25.76 -23.45
N ALA A 2 1.63 27.04 -23.81
CA ALA A 2 0.57 27.47 -24.70
C ALA A 2 0.51 26.75 -26.06
N THR A 3 1.65 26.33 -26.62
CA THR A 3 1.71 25.59 -27.90
C THR A 3 1.19 24.15 -27.79
N GLN A 4 1.13 23.59 -26.57
CA GLN A 4 0.70 22.21 -26.31
C GLN A 4 -0.69 22.12 -25.68
N GLU A 5 -1.32 23.25 -25.37
CA GLU A 5 -2.64 23.30 -24.73
C GLU A 5 -3.70 22.51 -25.51
N LYS A 6 -3.62 22.51 -26.83
CA LYS A 6 -4.48 21.71 -27.71
C LYS A 6 -4.41 20.21 -27.49
N ASN A 7 -3.31 19.72 -26.89
CA ASN A 7 -3.08 18.31 -26.61
C ASN A 7 -3.54 17.90 -25.19
N GLN A 8 -4.01 18.85 -24.38
CA GLN A 8 -4.41 18.57 -22.98
C GLN A 8 -5.50 17.50 -22.92
N SER A 9 -6.50 17.57 -23.80
CA SER A 9 -7.58 16.57 -23.81
C SER A 9 -7.10 15.16 -24.15
N VAL A 10 -6.06 15.03 -24.96
CA VAL A 10 -5.44 13.73 -25.30
C VAL A 10 -4.68 13.19 -24.11
N PHE A 11 -3.93 14.06 -23.44
CA PHE A 11 -3.22 13.70 -22.21
C PHE A 11 -4.20 13.27 -21.11
N ASP A 12 -5.25 14.07 -20.85
CA ASP A 12 -6.28 13.76 -19.86
C ASP A 12 -6.99 12.43 -20.15
N TYR A 13 -7.20 12.12 -21.43
CA TYR A 13 -7.72 10.81 -21.82
C TYR A 13 -6.73 9.69 -21.49
N ALA A 14 -5.46 9.87 -21.85
CA ALA A 14 -4.43 8.85 -21.70
C ALA A 14 -4.12 8.51 -20.23
N VAL A 15 -4.20 9.52 -19.34
CA VAL A 15 -3.92 9.32 -17.90
C VAL A 15 -5.17 9.01 -17.07
N ASN A 16 -6.35 8.97 -17.67
CA ASN A 16 -7.59 8.71 -16.95
C ASN A 16 -7.76 7.20 -16.71
N PRO A 17 -7.59 6.71 -15.47
CA PRO A 17 -7.66 5.28 -15.19
C PRO A 17 -9.01 4.64 -15.52
N LYS A 18 -10.11 5.40 -15.45
CA LYS A 18 -11.46 4.92 -15.82
C LYS A 18 -11.64 4.70 -17.30
N LYS A 19 -10.86 5.39 -18.15
CA LYS A 19 -10.93 5.28 -19.61
C LYS A 19 -9.91 4.30 -20.18
N VAL A 20 -8.73 4.25 -19.56
CA VAL A 20 -7.61 3.41 -20.01
C VAL A 20 -7.36 2.23 -19.07
N ALA A 21 -8.28 1.97 -18.14
CA ALA A 21 -8.22 0.81 -17.27
C ALA A 21 -7.88 -0.46 -18.08
N PRO A 22 -6.89 -1.23 -17.67
CA PRO A 22 -6.47 -2.40 -18.42
C PRO A 22 -7.66 -3.34 -18.61
N LYS A 23 -7.80 -3.85 -19.83
CA LYS A 23 -8.65 -5.01 -20.08
C LYS A 23 -8.17 -6.15 -19.18
N ALA A 24 -9.04 -7.12 -18.90
CA ALA A 24 -8.69 -8.28 -18.10
C ALA A 24 -7.30 -8.81 -18.52
N ASN A 25 -6.40 -8.92 -17.56
CA ASN A 25 -5.04 -9.37 -17.80
C ASN A 25 -5.07 -10.82 -18.36
N PRO A 26 -4.58 -11.07 -19.57
CA PRO A 26 -4.65 -12.40 -20.18
C PRO A 26 -3.63 -13.38 -19.60
N VAL A 27 -2.75 -12.92 -18.71
CA VAL A 27 -1.63 -13.69 -18.15
C VAL A 27 -1.70 -13.57 -16.62
N LYS A 28 -1.21 -14.59 -15.91
CA LYS A 28 -1.11 -14.52 -14.46
C LYS A 28 -0.31 -13.31 -14.01
N LYS A 29 -0.89 -12.48 -13.18
CA LYS A 29 -0.36 -11.23 -12.64
C LYS A 29 1.03 -11.40 -12.00
N GLU A 30 1.28 -12.52 -11.35
CA GLU A 30 2.52 -12.81 -10.63
C GLU A 30 3.69 -13.19 -11.55
N THR A 31 3.46 -13.28 -12.84
CA THR A 31 4.55 -13.53 -13.82
C THR A 31 5.18 -12.20 -14.26
N VAL A 32 6.44 -12.24 -14.71
CA VAL A 32 7.13 -11.05 -15.25
C VAL A 32 6.31 -10.36 -16.35
N LYS A 33 5.79 -11.15 -17.29
CA LYS A 33 4.94 -10.62 -18.38
C LYS A 33 3.59 -10.10 -17.84
N GLY A 34 2.95 -10.86 -16.95
CA GLY A 34 1.62 -10.53 -16.43
C GLY A 34 1.61 -9.27 -15.59
N SER A 35 2.64 -9.05 -14.78
CA SER A 35 2.74 -7.85 -13.94
C SER A 35 2.72 -6.56 -14.78
N GLN A 36 3.25 -6.60 -16.00
CA GLN A 36 3.33 -5.42 -16.87
C GLN A 36 2.00 -5.05 -17.56
N PHE A 37 0.96 -5.89 -17.44
CA PHE A 37 -0.39 -5.55 -17.85
C PHE A 37 -1.21 -4.90 -16.73
N GLU A 38 -0.70 -4.93 -15.49
CA GLU A 38 -1.34 -4.25 -14.36
C GLU A 38 -1.04 -2.74 -14.41
N GLN A 39 -2.00 -1.93 -13.98
CA GLN A 39 -1.77 -0.48 -13.87
C GLN A 39 -0.73 -0.21 -12.80
N PRO A 40 0.36 0.53 -13.09
CA PRO A 40 1.25 1.02 -12.07
C PRO A 40 0.54 2.05 -11.21
N LEU A 41 0.72 1.98 -9.89
CA LEU A 41 0.21 2.99 -8.96
C LEU A 41 1.33 3.87 -8.40
N LEU A 42 2.43 3.96 -9.16
CA LEU A 42 3.50 4.95 -9.04
C LEU A 42 3.80 5.44 -10.45
N GLU A 43 3.47 6.71 -10.73
CA GLU A 43 3.56 7.31 -12.05
C GLU A 43 4.18 8.71 -11.98
N PHE A 44 5.02 9.02 -12.96
CA PHE A 44 5.62 10.35 -13.11
C PHE A 44 6.40 10.81 -11.87
N SER A 45 7.25 9.93 -11.33
CA SER A 45 8.06 10.25 -10.17
C SER A 45 9.06 11.38 -10.46
N GLY A 46 9.34 12.21 -9.46
CA GLY A 46 10.39 13.23 -9.51
C GLY A 46 11.82 12.70 -9.28
N ALA A 47 12.05 11.39 -9.45
CA ALA A 47 13.37 10.79 -9.32
C ALA A 47 14.33 11.22 -10.44
N CYS A 48 15.62 10.97 -10.23
CA CYS A 48 16.65 11.23 -11.23
C CYS A 48 16.39 10.49 -12.53
N ALA A 49 16.80 11.06 -13.66
CA ALA A 49 16.74 10.38 -14.95
C ALA A 49 17.56 9.08 -14.90
N GLY A 50 16.91 7.96 -15.26
CA GLY A 50 17.54 6.64 -15.19
C GLY A 50 17.67 6.06 -13.77
N CYS A 51 16.90 6.55 -12.79
CA CYS A 51 16.88 6.00 -11.43
C CYS A 51 16.62 4.49 -11.42
N GLY A 52 17.50 3.73 -10.76
CA GLY A 52 17.39 2.28 -10.64
C GLY A 52 16.37 1.81 -9.60
N GLU A 53 15.91 2.67 -8.68
CA GLU A 53 14.96 2.30 -7.60
C GLU A 53 13.51 2.30 -8.09
N THR A 54 13.11 3.29 -8.90
CA THR A 54 11.73 3.50 -9.30
C THR A 54 11.09 2.33 -10.05
N PRO A 55 11.82 1.53 -10.88
CA PRO A 55 11.25 0.33 -11.49
C PRO A 55 10.76 -0.71 -10.49
N TYR A 56 11.46 -0.88 -9.36
CA TYR A 56 11.05 -1.81 -8.29
C TYR A 56 9.84 -1.27 -7.55
N ALA A 57 9.86 0.00 -7.16
CA ALA A 57 8.70 0.64 -6.54
C ALA A 57 7.46 0.56 -7.44
N LYS A 58 7.61 0.83 -8.75
CA LYS A 58 6.54 0.66 -9.74
C LYS A 58 6.01 -0.77 -9.76
N LEU A 59 6.90 -1.77 -9.86
CA LEU A 59 6.52 -3.18 -9.94
C LEU A 59 5.71 -3.63 -8.71
N ILE A 60 6.15 -3.29 -7.51
CA ILE A 60 5.39 -3.66 -6.30
C ILE A 60 4.02 -3.00 -6.26
N THR A 61 3.87 -1.78 -6.79
CA THR A 61 2.54 -1.14 -6.88
C THR A 61 1.65 -1.80 -7.91
N GLN A 62 2.18 -2.36 -8.99
CA GLN A 62 1.41 -3.15 -9.96
C GLN A 62 0.87 -4.44 -9.34
N LEU A 63 1.61 -5.04 -8.41
CA LEU A 63 1.24 -6.30 -7.76
C LEU A 63 0.36 -6.11 -6.52
N PHE A 64 0.60 -5.07 -5.73
CA PHE A 64 0.04 -4.91 -4.39
C PHE A 64 -0.54 -3.53 -4.12
N GLY A 65 -0.37 -2.56 -5.02
CA GLY A 65 -0.62 -1.14 -4.77
C GLY A 65 -2.02 -0.80 -4.27
N ASP A 66 -3.03 -1.54 -4.72
CA ASP A 66 -4.44 -1.37 -4.32
C ASP A 66 -4.69 -1.61 -2.82
N ARG A 67 -3.76 -2.25 -2.12
CA ARG A 67 -3.87 -2.64 -0.71
C ARG A 67 -2.65 -2.29 0.15
N MET A 68 -1.66 -1.60 -0.42
CA MET A 68 -0.42 -1.28 0.28
C MET A 68 -0.61 -0.21 1.35
N MET A 69 0.06 -0.42 2.48
CA MET A 69 0.39 0.60 3.46
C MET A 69 1.92 0.69 3.51
N ILE A 70 2.47 1.87 3.26
CA ILE A 70 3.90 2.08 3.11
C ILE A 70 4.44 2.94 4.25
N ALA A 71 5.38 2.39 5.02
CA ALA A 71 6.28 3.12 5.91
C ALA A 71 7.61 3.32 5.17
N ASN A 72 7.97 4.55 4.85
CA ASN A 72 9.15 4.84 4.05
C ASN A 72 10.21 5.55 4.88
N ALA A 73 11.42 5.02 4.91
CA ALA A 73 12.57 5.71 5.51
C ALA A 73 12.89 7.00 4.74
N THR A 74 13.30 8.05 5.45
CA THR A 74 13.80 9.28 4.81
C THR A 74 15.04 8.95 3.96
N GLY A 75 15.00 9.32 2.70
CA GLY A 75 16.04 9.06 1.70
C GLY A 75 15.51 9.29 0.29
N CYS A 76 16.16 8.74 -0.73
CA CYS A 76 15.73 8.89 -2.12
C CYS A 76 14.28 8.46 -2.32
N SER A 77 13.90 7.28 -1.82
CA SER A 77 12.54 6.74 -1.99
C SER A 77 11.45 7.58 -1.34
N SER A 78 11.75 8.27 -0.23
CA SER A 78 10.80 9.20 0.38
C SER A 78 10.74 10.53 -0.37
N ILE A 79 11.85 11.00 -0.91
CA ILE A 79 11.89 12.26 -1.65
C ILE A 79 11.08 12.16 -2.94
N TYR A 80 11.33 11.15 -3.77
CA TYR A 80 10.52 10.96 -4.97
C TYR A 80 9.13 10.38 -4.64
N GLY A 81 8.95 9.77 -3.48
CA GLY A 81 7.70 9.12 -3.05
C GLY A 81 6.59 10.09 -2.66
N ALA A 82 6.85 11.12 -1.89
CA ALA A 82 5.86 12.13 -1.51
C ALA A 82 6.41 13.32 -0.71
N SER A 83 7.70 13.37 -0.37
CA SER A 83 8.27 14.51 0.37
C SER A 83 8.45 15.76 -0.49
N PHE A 84 8.35 15.63 -1.79
CA PHE A 84 8.40 16.74 -2.75
C PHE A 84 6.99 17.02 -3.29
N PRO A 85 6.66 18.26 -3.73
CA PRO A 85 5.31 18.84 -3.70
C PRO A 85 4.19 17.97 -4.31
N ALA A 86 4.52 16.92 -5.04
CA ALA A 86 3.55 16.00 -5.62
C ALA A 86 3.96 14.54 -5.40
N SER A 87 3.07 13.76 -4.83
CA SER A 87 3.27 12.32 -4.73
C SER A 87 3.06 11.66 -6.11
N PRO A 88 3.98 10.76 -6.55
CA PRO A 88 3.79 9.97 -7.75
C PRO A 88 2.88 8.75 -7.52
N TYR A 89 2.55 8.44 -6.27
CA TYR A 89 1.58 7.38 -5.97
C TYR A 89 0.18 7.83 -6.36
N CYS A 90 -0.54 6.97 -7.04
CA CYS A 90 -1.87 7.23 -7.55
C CYS A 90 -2.84 6.09 -7.20
N THR A 91 -4.08 6.22 -7.66
CA THR A 91 -5.14 5.23 -7.43
C THR A 91 -5.57 4.58 -8.74
N ASP A 92 -6.12 3.38 -8.61
CA ASP A 92 -6.77 2.68 -9.71
C ASP A 92 -8.14 3.31 -10.07
N ALA A 93 -8.84 2.70 -11.04
CA ALA A 93 -10.16 3.15 -11.49
C ALA A 93 -11.25 3.13 -10.39
N HIS A 94 -11.03 2.36 -9.33
CA HIS A 94 -11.93 2.23 -8.17
C HIS A 94 -11.55 3.17 -7.02
N GLY A 95 -10.47 3.94 -7.17
CA GLY A 95 -9.98 4.85 -6.13
C GLY A 95 -9.11 4.15 -5.07
N HIS A 96 -8.62 2.95 -5.34
CA HIS A 96 -7.73 2.22 -4.44
C HIS A 96 -6.27 2.47 -4.82
N GLY A 97 -5.42 2.68 -3.84
CA GLY A 97 -4.00 2.90 -4.03
C GLY A 97 -3.21 2.85 -2.73
N PRO A 98 -1.87 3.00 -2.82
CA PRO A 98 -1.02 2.98 -1.65
C PRO A 98 -1.36 4.09 -0.65
N ALA A 99 -1.41 3.72 0.63
CA ALA A 99 -1.35 4.68 1.73
C ALA A 99 0.12 4.82 2.12
N TRP A 100 0.68 6.01 1.95
CA TRP A 100 2.10 6.27 2.14
C TRP A 100 2.34 7.21 3.31
N GLN A 101 3.34 6.89 4.12
CA GLN A 101 3.79 7.73 5.22
C GLN A 101 5.31 7.69 5.32
N ASN A 102 5.93 8.87 5.50
CA ASN A 102 7.35 8.97 5.79
C ASN A 102 7.64 8.75 7.28
N SER A 103 8.78 8.12 7.56
CA SER A 103 9.40 8.06 8.89
C SER A 103 10.79 8.68 8.85
N LEU A 104 11.47 8.74 9.98
CA LEU A 104 12.90 9.01 10.00
C LEU A 104 13.64 7.79 9.42
N PHE A 105 14.88 8.01 8.92
CA PHE A 105 15.59 6.88 8.32
C PHE A 105 16.15 5.89 9.34
N GLU A 106 16.28 6.31 10.59
CA GLU A 106 16.71 5.48 11.73
C GLU A 106 15.59 4.62 12.36
N ASP A 107 14.30 4.96 12.15
CA ASP A 107 13.16 4.31 12.83
C ASP A 107 12.12 3.68 11.89
N PHE A 108 12.46 3.56 10.61
CA PHE A 108 11.50 3.15 9.58
C PHE A 108 10.88 1.76 9.81
N CYS A 109 11.64 0.84 10.37
CA CYS A 109 11.18 -0.51 10.68
C CYS A 109 10.23 -0.51 11.88
N GLU A 110 10.57 0.18 12.95
CA GLU A 110 9.73 0.33 14.15
C GLU A 110 8.42 1.04 13.81
N PHE A 111 8.51 2.09 13.00
CA PHE A 111 7.33 2.82 12.52
C PHE A 111 6.41 1.91 11.69
N GLY A 112 6.98 1.15 10.75
CA GLY A 112 6.22 0.21 9.93
C GLY A 112 5.60 -0.94 10.72
N LEU A 113 6.32 -1.45 11.73
CA LEU A 113 5.79 -2.41 12.68
C LEU A 113 4.62 -1.82 13.48
N GLY A 114 4.77 -0.59 13.97
CA GLY A 114 3.70 0.12 14.66
C GLY A 114 2.45 0.30 13.80
N MET A 115 2.58 0.64 12.52
CA MET A 115 1.47 0.71 11.57
C MET A 115 0.78 -0.66 11.42
N ARG A 116 1.56 -1.75 11.31
CA ARG A 116 1.03 -3.12 11.23
C ARG A 116 0.21 -3.48 12.46
N LEU A 117 0.79 -3.31 13.65
CA LEU A 117 0.14 -3.63 14.91
C LEU A 117 -1.11 -2.77 15.16
N GLY A 118 -1.05 -1.47 14.86
CA GLY A 118 -2.20 -0.57 14.95
C GLY A 118 -3.33 -0.98 14.01
N SER A 119 -3.02 -1.32 12.77
CA SER A 119 -3.99 -1.81 11.79
C SER A 119 -4.63 -3.11 12.26
N GLU A 120 -3.85 -4.06 12.78
CA GLU A 120 -4.40 -5.33 13.27
C GLU A 120 -5.30 -5.12 14.48
N ARG A 121 -4.94 -4.22 15.40
CA ARG A 121 -5.79 -3.89 16.55
C ARG A 121 -7.15 -3.31 16.13
N ILE A 122 -7.17 -2.47 15.10
CA ILE A 122 -8.43 -1.97 14.52
C ILE A 122 -9.24 -3.11 13.92
N ARG A 123 -8.59 -4.05 13.23
CA ARG A 123 -9.25 -5.23 12.65
C ARG A 123 -9.78 -6.20 13.70
N GLU A 124 -9.14 -6.31 14.86
CA GLU A 124 -9.70 -7.04 16.01
C GLU A 124 -10.98 -6.38 16.54
N THR A 125 -10.99 -5.05 16.59
CA THR A 125 -12.19 -4.29 16.95
C THR A 125 -13.31 -4.54 15.94
N LEU A 126 -13.01 -4.52 14.64
CA LEU A 126 -13.95 -4.89 13.58
C LEU A 126 -14.49 -6.32 13.77
N ALA A 127 -13.63 -7.28 14.08
CA ALA A 127 -14.05 -8.66 14.34
C ALA A 127 -15.05 -8.74 15.50
N SER A 128 -14.81 -7.98 16.55
CA SER A 128 -15.74 -7.90 17.70
C SER A 128 -17.07 -7.26 17.32
N LEU A 129 -17.05 -6.22 16.48
CA LEU A 129 -18.26 -5.57 15.97
C LEU A 129 -19.04 -6.48 15.01
N MET A 130 -18.36 -7.21 14.13
CA MET A 130 -19.02 -8.16 13.22
C MET A 130 -19.66 -9.33 13.97
N LYS A 131 -19.02 -9.84 15.04
CA LYS A 131 -19.62 -10.83 15.93
C LYS A 131 -20.91 -10.31 16.58
N LYS A 132 -20.92 -9.05 17.05
CA LYS A 132 -22.16 -8.40 17.53
C LYS A 132 -23.19 -8.27 16.41
N GLY A 133 -22.75 -8.02 15.17
CA GLY A 133 -23.62 -7.95 14.00
C GLY A 133 -24.33 -9.28 13.69
N LEU A 134 -23.71 -10.43 13.96
CA LEU A 134 -24.32 -11.76 13.83
C LEU A 134 -25.55 -11.94 14.76
N GLU A 135 -25.51 -11.33 15.94
CA GLU A 135 -26.57 -11.39 16.94
C GLU A 135 -27.62 -10.27 16.76
N CYS A 136 -27.31 -9.25 15.93
CA CYS A 136 -28.17 -8.08 15.75
C CYS A 136 -29.44 -8.46 14.94
N GLU A 137 -30.61 -8.13 15.47
CA GLU A 137 -31.90 -8.38 14.79
C GLU A 137 -32.10 -7.44 13.60
N CYS A 138 -31.47 -6.27 13.58
CA CYS A 138 -31.58 -5.28 12.50
C CYS A 138 -30.77 -5.68 11.25
N CYS A 139 -29.80 -6.59 11.39
CA CYS A 139 -28.95 -7.02 10.27
C CYS A 139 -29.64 -8.12 9.47
N SER A 140 -29.66 -7.97 8.15
CA SER A 140 -30.28 -8.98 7.27
C SER A 140 -29.51 -10.30 7.32
N PRO A 141 -30.19 -11.42 6.97
CA PRO A 141 -29.52 -12.73 6.88
C PRO A 141 -28.27 -12.70 5.95
N GLU A 142 -28.36 -11.97 4.83
CA GLU A 142 -27.26 -11.83 3.87
C GLU A 142 -26.06 -11.10 4.49
N MET A 143 -26.31 -10.04 5.29
CA MET A 143 -25.23 -9.34 6.01
C MET A 143 -24.55 -10.27 7.02
N LYS A 144 -25.32 -11.11 7.73
CA LYS A 144 -24.76 -12.07 8.69
C LYS A 144 -23.87 -13.12 8.02
N VAL A 145 -24.23 -13.58 6.83
CA VAL A 145 -23.37 -14.47 6.02
C VAL A 145 -22.05 -13.77 5.69
N LEU A 146 -22.09 -12.52 5.22
CA LEU A 146 -20.88 -11.75 4.90
C LEU A 146 -20.02 -11.45 6.15
N TYR A 147 -20.63 -11.21 7.31
CA TYR A 147 -19.87 -11.05 8.57
C TYR A 147 -19.13 -12.34 8.93
N GLN A 148 -19.79 -13.49 8.82
CA GLN A 148 -19.14 -14.78 9.11
C GLN A 148 -18.04 -15.08 8.11
N GLU A 149 -18.30 -14.90 6.81
CA GLU A 149 -17.31 -15.10 5.77
C GLU A 149 -16.05 -14.20 5.97
N TRP A 150 -16.25 -12.95 6.39
CA TRP A 150 -15.14 -12.06 6.73
C TRP A 150 -14.34 -12.56 7.95
N LEU A 151 -15.02 -13.03 8.99
CA LEU A 151 -14.37 -13.56 10.19
C LEU A 151 -13.50 -14.78 9.87
N ASP A 152 -13.94 -15.63 8.93
CA ASP A 152 -13.25 -16.84 8.53
C ASP A 152 -12.06 -16.56 7.57
N ASN A 153 -12.12 -15.46 6.81
CA ASN A 153 -11.15 -15.13 5.76
C ASN A 153 -10.42 -13.80 5.96
N ARG A 154 -10.21 -13.38 7.20
CA ARG A 154 -9.67 -12.05 7.56
C ARG A 154 -8.38 -11.68 6.84
N SER A 155 -7.51 -12.63 6.52
CA SER A 155 -6.20 -12.41 5.90
C SER A 155 -6.24 -12.40 4.37
N ASP A 156 -7.34 -12.86 3.76
CA ASP A 156 -7.47 -12.89 2.32
C ASP A 156 -7.95 -11.54 1.79
N TYR A 157 -7.09 -10.87 1.01
CA TYR A 157 -7.43 -9.57 0.45
C TYR A 157 -8.57 -9.64 -0.55
N ALA A 158 -8.56 -10.63 -1.47
CA ALA A 158 -9.56 -10.71 -2.53
C ALA A 158 -10.96 -10.94 -1.95
N VAL A 159 -11.06 -11.88 -1.01
CA VAL A 159 -12.31 -12.19 -0.30
C VAL A 159 -12.79 -10.99 0.51
N THR A 160 -11.90 -10.40 1.33
CA THR A 160 -12.29 -9.26 2.21
C THR A 160 -12.61 -8.00 1.42
N ARG A 161 -12.04 -7.81 0.22
CA ARG A 161 -12.40 -6.72 -0.70
C ARG A 161 -13.80 -6.92 -1.27
N ASP A 162 -14.09 -8.09 -1.82
CA ASP A 162 -15.41 -8.44 -2.36
C ASP A 162 -16.51 -8.31 -1.29
N ILE A 163 -16.21 -8.74 -0.06
CA ILE A 163 -17.11 -8.56 1.09
C ILE A 163 -17.32 -7.06 1.37
N ALA A 164 -16.28 -6.25 1.37
CA ALA A 164 -16.41 -4.81 1.64
C ALA A 164 -17.31 -4.12 0.61
N ASP A 165 -17.12 -4.44 -0.66
CA ASP A 165 -17.89 -3.86 -1.76
C ASP A 165 -19.39 -4.20 -1.69
N LYS A 166 -19.73 -5.40 -1.19
CA LYS A 166 -21.11 -5.83 -0.95
C LYS A 166 -21.69 -5.31 0.36
N LEU A 167 -20.91 -5.39 1.43
CA LEU A 167 -21.37 -5.16 2.80
C LEU A 167 -21.56 -3.65 3.10
N VAL A 168 -20.69 -2.78 2.58
CA VAL A 168 -20.75 -1.34 2.88
C VAL A 168 -22.09 -0.73 2.46
N PRO A 169 -22.59 -0.91 1.23
CA PRO A 169 -23.91 -0.38 0.85
C PRO A 169 -25.07 -0.94 1.71
N MET A 170 -24.99 -2.22 2.07
CA MET A 170 -26.03 -2.85 2.91
C MET A 170 -26.04 -2.25 4.32
N MET A 171 -24.88 -1.97 4.90
CA MET A 171 -24.76 -1.33 6.21
C MET A 171 -25.23 0.13 6.20
N GLU A 172 -24.93 0.86 5.11
CA GLU A 172 -25.41 2.23 4.92
C GLU A 172 -26.95 2.27 4.86
N ALA A 173 -27.57 1.29 4.21
CA ALA A 173 -29.03 1.16 4.15
C ALA A 173 -29.65 0.72 5.50
N CYS A 174 -28.99 -0.15 6.26
CA CYS A 174 -29.48 -0.62 7.56
C CYS A 174 -29.46 0.50 8.62
N GLY A 175 -28.38 1.26 8.71
CA GLY A 175 -28.24 2.42 9.59
C GLY A 175 -28.30 2.18 11.10
N CYS A 176 -28.29 0.93 11.57
CA CYS A 176 -28.27 0.61 13.01
C CYS A 176 -26.90 0.96 13.63
N ASP A 177 -26.84 1.06 14.97
CA ASP A 177 -25.62 1.50 15.67
C ASP A 177 -24.43 0.56 15.46
N THR A 178 -24.67 -0.75 15.35
CA THR A 178 -23.60 -1.71 15.01
C THR A 178 -23.07 -1.47 13.60
N CYS A 179 -23.95 -1.27 12.61
CA CYS A 179 -23.56 -0.93 11.24
C CYS A 179 -22.81 0.40 11.18
N LYS A 180 -23.25 1.44 11.87
CA LYS A 180 -22.53 2.72 11.94
C LYS A 180 -21.13 2.57 12.53
N SER A 181 -20.98 1.76 13.58
CA SER A 181 -19.69 1.49 14.20
C SER A 181 -18.73 0.76 13.26
N ILE A 182 -19.22 -0.20 12.47
CA ILE A 182 -18.42 -0.90 11.46
C ILE A 182 -18.08 0.05 10.31
N LEU A 183 -19.04 0.85 9.84
CA LEU A 183 -18.83 1.83 8.76
C LEU A 183 -17.77 2.88 9.12
N ALA A 184 -17.65 3.28 10.39
CA ALA A 184 -16.58 4.18 10.83
C ALA A 184 -15.17 3.59 10.61
N LEU A 185 -15.08 2.27 10.51
CA LEU A 185 -13.83 1.53 10.28
C LEU A 185 -13.79 0.85 8.89
N LYS A 186 -14.67 1.22 7.97
CA LYS A 186 -14.86 0.53 6.69
C LYS A 186 -13.58 0.37 5.86
N GLN A 187 -12.65 1.30 5.97
CA GLN A 187 -11.36 1.26 5.29
C GLN A 187 -10.46 0.08 5.72
N TYR A 188 -10.75 -0.54 6.88
CA TYR A 188 -10.01 -1.69 7.41
C TYR A 188 -10.73 -3.03 7.17
N ILE A 189 -11.90 -3.03 6.53
CA ILE A 189 -12.59 -4.28 6.14
C ILE A 189 -11.73 -5.08 5.17
N PRO A 190 -11.20 -4.50 4.05
CA PRO A 190 -10.23 -5.21 3.22
C PRO A 190 -8.91 -5.44 3.95
N ALA A 191 -8.32 -6.60 3.79
CA ALA A 191 -6.99 -6.88 4.30
C ALA A 191 -5.96 -5.94 3.65
N ARG A 192 -4.97 -5.48 4.43
CA ARG A 192 -3.91 -4.59 3.97
C ARG A 192 -2.59 -5.33 3.90
N SER A 193 -1.71 -4.87 3.01
CA SER A 193 -0.34 -5.34 2.89
C SER A 193 0.58 -4.26 3.46
N GLN A 194 1.25 -4.54 4.57
CA GLN A 194 2.20 -3.60 5.18
C GLN A 194 3.56 -3.73 4.51
N TRP A 195 4.08 -2.61 4.05
CA TRP A 195 5.40 -2.48 3.42
C TRP A 195 6.25 -1.49 4.19
N ILE A 196 7.52 -1.84 4.33
CA ILE A 196 8.56 -1.04 4.95
C ILE A 196 9.63 -0.86 3.88
N ILE A 197 9.91 0.39 3.50
CA ILE A 197 10.83 0.70 2.39
C ILE A 197 11.95 1.58 2.90
N GLY A 198 13.19 1.17 2.67
CA GLY A 198 14.38 1.92 3.06
C GLY A 198 15.57 1.66 2.17
N GLY A 199 16.54 2.56 2.21
CA GLY A 199 17.82 2.42 1.54
C GLY A 199 18.91 1.88 2.47
N ASP A 200 20.17 2.03 2.06
CA ASP A 200 21.35 1.48 2.71
C ASP A 200 21.51 1.95 4.16
N GLY A 201 21.48 3.25 4.41
CA GLY A 201 21.71 3.79 5.74
C GLY A 201 20.65 3.37 6.73
N ALA A 202 19.38 3.35 6.31
CA ALA A 202 18.27 2.89 7.13
C ALA A 202 18.38 1.39 7.44
N SER A 203 18.78 0.57 6.45
CA SER A 203 18.72 -0.90 6.57
C SER A 203 19.99 -1.51 7.14
N TYR A 204 21.18 -0.98 6.78
CA TYR A 204 22.46 -1.62 7.10
C TYR A 204 23.25 -0.90 8.19
N ASP A 205 22.95 0.35 8.44
CA ASP A 205 23.69 1.16 9.40
C ASP A 205 22.82 1.57 10.60
N ILE A 206 22.26 2.78 10.61
CA ILE A 206 21.59 3.32 11.79
C ILE A 206 20.30 2.59 12.17
N GLY A 207 19.51 2.15 11.19
CA GLY A 207 18.23 1.46 11.42
C GLY A 207 18.35 -0.07 11.49
N TYR A 208 19.57 -0.63 11.46
CA TYR A 208 19.75 -2.09 11.45
C TYR A 208 19.13 -2.79 12.66
N GLY A 209 19.25 -2.20 13.85
CA GLY A 209 18.68 -2.78 15.08
C GLY A 209 17.17 -2.92 15.02
N GLY A 210 16.47 -1.92 14.47
CA GLY A 210 15.02 -2.00 14.23
C GLY A 210 14.66 -3.03 13.17
N LEU A 211 15.43 -3.12 12.10
CA LEU A 211 15.25 -4.12 11.05
C LEU A 211 15.38 -5.54 11.60
N ASP A 212 16.44 -5.81 12.38
CA ASP A 212 16.68 -7.10 13.01
C ASP A 212 15.53 -7.49 13.95
N HIS A 213 15.07 -6.54 14.77
CA HIS A 213 13.94 -6.76 15.67
C HIS A 213 12.65 -7.08 14.92
N VAL A 214 12.33 -6.33 13.87
CA VAL A 214 11.11 -6.55 13.07
C VAL A 214 11.14 -7.90 12.38
N LEU A 215 12.29 -8.31 11.81
CA LEU A 215 12.46 -9.65 11.25
C LEU A 215 12.28 -10.75 12.30
N ALA A 216 12.82 -10.56 13.52
CA ALA A 216 12.70 -11.50 14.60
C ALA A 216 11.28 -11.58 15.18
N SER A 217 10.46 -10.54 15.02
CA SER A 217 9.08 -10.50 15.56
C SER A 217 8.13 -11.51 14.90
N GLY A 218 8.42 -11.92 13.67
CA GLY A 218 7.55 -12.80 12.88
C GLY A 218 6.24 -12.16 12.44
N GLU A 219 6.09 -10.83 12.57
CA GLU A 219 4.91 -10.10 12.10
C GLU A 219 4.81 -10.10 10.58
N ASN A 220 3.56 -10.08 10.08
CA ASN A 220 3.28 -10.08 8.65
C ASN A 220 3.54 -8.70 8.03
N VAL A 221 4.81 -8.43 7.76
CA VAL A 221 5.29 -7.23 7.07
C VAL A 221 6.17 -7.61 5.89
N ASN A 222 6.20 -6.76 4.88
CA ASN A 222 7.10 -6.88 3.74
C ASN A 222 8.15 -5.78 3.84
N ILE A 223 9.42 -6.14 3.73
CA ILE A 223 10.53 -5.20 3.80
C ILE A 223 11.19 -5.16 2.43
N LEU A 224 11.26 -3.95 1.84
CA LEU A 224 11.97 -3.69 0.59
C LEU A 224 13.18 -2.82 0.89
N VAL A 225 14.36 -3.39 0.76
CA VAL A 225 15.62 -2.64 0.81
C VAL A 225 16.01 -2.27 -0.61
N LEU A 226 16.13 -0.96 -0.85
CA LEU A 226 16.61 -0.39 -2.10
C LEU A 226 18.13 -0.18 -1.94
N ASP A 227 18.89 -1.23 -2.21
CA ASP A 227 20.34 -1.27 -2.04
C ASP A 227 21.03 -0.59 -3.23
N THR A 228 21.69 0.52 -2.95
CA THR A 228 22.49 1.30 -3.91
C THR A 228 23.97 1.28 -3.55
N GLU A 229 24.36 0.49 -2.56
CA GLU A 229 25.73 0.35 -2.02
C GLU A 229 26.28 1.65 -1.39
N VAL A 230 25.47 2.70 -1.30
CA VAL A 230 25.87 4.02 -0.75
C VAL A 230 24.66 4.73 -0.10
N TYR A 231 24.92 5.79 0.69
CA TYR A 231 23.90 6.78 1.05
C TYR A 231 23.58 7.64 -0.17
N SER A 232 22.67 7.21 -1.00
CA SER A 232 22.41 7.83 -2.32
C SER A 232 21.84 9.24 -2.21
N ASN A 233 20.88 9.48 -1.30
CA ASN A 233 20.18 10.76 -1.19
C ASN A 233 21.07 11.87 -0.64
N THR A 234 21.99 11.58 0.27
CA THR A 234 22.82 12.57 0.94
C THR A 234 24.11 12.89 0.22
N GLY A 235 24.46 12.14 -0.83
CA GLY A 235 25.61 12.45 -1.69
C GLY A 235 26.65 11.33 -1.87
N GLY A 236 26.27 10.06 -1.69
CA GLY A 236 27.13 8.93 -2.03
C GLY A 236 28.14 8.55 -0.96
N GLN A 237 27.86 8.81 0.31
CA GLN A 237 28.72 8.35 1.40
C GLN A 237 28.69 6.82 1.48
N SER A 238 29.80 6.22 1.93
CA SER A 238 29.88 4.78 2.11
C SER A 238 28.92 4.29 3.17
N SER A 239 28.25 3.16 2.88
CA SER A 239 27.45 2.36 3.82
C SER A 239 28.17 1.07 4.17
N LYS A 240 27.60 0.23 5.00
CA LYS A 240 28.11 -1.12 5.24
C LYS A 240 27.97 -2.05 4.03
N ALA A 241 27.11 -1.69 3.06
CA ALA A 241 26.97 -2.43 1.80
C ALA A 241 28.03 -2.04 0.77
N THR A 242 28.73 -0.91 0.96
CA THR A 242 29.75 -0.45 0.02
C THR A 242 30.90 -1.47 -0.09
N PRO A 243 31.21 -1.96 -1.29
CA PRO A 243 32.33 -2.92 -1.47
C PRO A 243 33.64 -2.37 -1.00
N ALA A 244 34.51 -3.24 -0.46
CA ALA A 244 35.84 -2.82 -0.03
C ALA A 244 36.66 -2.32 -1.21
N GLY A 245 37.17 -1.10 -1.11
CA GLY A 245 37.97 -0.45 -2.14
C GLY A 245 37.18 0.35 -3.18
N ALA A 246 35.86 0.50 -2.97
CA ALA A 246 35.03 1.38 -3.79
C ALA A 246 35.17 2.85 -3.37
#